data_48041554d36eec1555914aafdd08210b
#
_entry.id   48041554d36eec1555914aafdd08210b
#
_cell.length_a   1.000
_cell.length_b   1.000
_cell.length_c   1.000
_cell.angle_alpha   90.00
_cell.angle_beta   90.00
_cell.angle_gamma   90.00
#
_symmetry.space_group_name_H-M   'P 1'
#
loop_
_entity.id
_entity.type
_entity.pdbx_description
1 polymer ?
#
loop_
_entity_poly.entity_id
_entity_poly.type
_entity_poly.pdbx_seq_one_letter_code
_entity_poly.pdbx_strand_id
1 'polypeptide(L)'
;MTVKIRPYKRGGLEVDIMIRLPNGETYRERRKAPTDSRSAALRWGKDRERHLLVHGPNDKSERSDAPARKEVPTLAEFAPRYMEGYAVANRHKPSTIMAKRQHLDHHLLPLFGSKRLDEITQEEIQQLKARMSGRAAKTINNVLATLSTLLKCAVEWSLIAELPVTVRRLRVPKTTMDFFDFDEYEQLVEVARTMNAGMLAFVLLAGDAGMRAGEIRGLQWDSIDLERRMLTVERAEWCGQITTPKHDKIRTIPLTQRLADALRVLERGPGPFVIYTQRGRDSEPRTLTRECQRSWLCRALRSAGLREKGPHTLRHTFCSHLATRGAPASAIQRLAGHSSLVVTERYMHLSPAALESAIRLLEAPAPNYAGARSERSGGLAVGGDMLETMHAGR
;
A
#
# COMPACT_ATOMS: atom_id res chain seq x y z
N MET A 1 20.74 23.30 -49.56
CA MET A 1 20.00 22.43 -48.60
C MET A 1 19.62 21.17 -49.34
N THR A 2 20.15 20.05 -48.90
CA THR A 2 20.01 18.74 -49.54
C THR A 2 18.74 18.01 -49.12
N VAL A 3 18.14 18.38 -47.95
CA VAL A 3 16.89 17.79 -47.42
C VAL A 3 15.78 18.85 -47.43
N LYS A 4 14.66 18.58 -48.09
CA LYS A 4 13.47 19.44 -48.17
C LYS A 4 12.24 18.70 -47.63
N ILE A 5 11.41 19.39 -46.84
CA ILE A 5 10.15 18.84 -46.28
C ILE A 5 8.98 19.49 -47.04
N ARG A 6 8.08 18.65 -47.56
CA ARG A 6 6.87 19.08 -48.29
C ARG A 6 5.63 18.40 -47.75
N PRO A 7 4.42 18.96 -47.92
CA PRO A 7 3.18 18.23 -47.66
C PRO A 7 3.07 17.01 -48.60
N TYR A 8 2.70 15.86 -48.05
CA TYR A 8 2.48 14.66 -48.84
C TYR A 8 1.04 14.61 -49.37
N LYS A 9 0.85 14.25 -50.67
CA LYS A 9 -0.48 14.26 -51.33
C LYS A 9 -1.57 13.43 -50.67
N ARG A 10 -1.19 12.41 -49.88
CA ARG A 10 -2.11 11.51 -49.14
C ARG A 10 -2.09 11.76 -47.61
N GLY A 11 -1.75 12.98 -47.19
CA GLY A 11 -1.65 13.39 -45.77
C GLY A 11 -0.29 13.07 -45.12
N GLY A 12 0.16 13.95 -44.23
CA GLY A 12 1.44 13.91 -43.55
C GLY A 12 2.53 14.68 -44.33
N LEU A 13 3.80 14.37 -44.09
CA LEU A 13 4.96 15.03 -44.64
C LEU A 13 5.77 14.12 -45.58
N GLU A 14 6.29 14.69 -46.67
CA GLU A 14 7.25 14.05 -47.57
C GLU A 14 8.64 14.65 -47.37
N VAL A 15 9.63 13.80 -47.29
CA VAL A 15 11.04 14.17 -47.20
C VAL A 15 11.67 13.95 -48.60
N ASP A 16 12.21 15.00 -49.20
CA ASP A 16 12.90 15.01 -50.50
C ASP A 16 14.39 15.24 -50.23
N ILE A 17 15.21 14.21 -50.44
CA ILE A 17 16.66 14.19 -50.22
C ILE A 17 17.36 14.16 -51.54
N MET A 18 18.31 15.08 -51.79
CA MET A 18 19.13 15.09 -52.95
C MET A 18 20.61 15.22 -52.58
N ILE A 19 21.38 14.18 -52.87
CA ILE A 19 22.81 14.06 -52.52
C ILE A 19 23.67 13.81 -53.74
N ARG A 20 24.93 14.18 -53.65
CA ARG A 20 25.96 13.80 -54.60
C ARG A 20 26.80 12.69 -54.00
N LEU A 21 26.79 11.53 -54.63
CA LEU A 21 27.54 10.36 -54.16
C LEU A 21 29.05 10.52 -54.41
N PRO A 22 29.92 9.75 -53.71
CA PRO A 22 31.37 9.82 -53.92
C PRO A 22 31.81 9.50 -55.36
N ASN A 23 31.02 8.75 -56.13
CA ASN A 23 31.25 8.44 -57.55
C ASN A 23 30.88 9.60 -58.49
N GLY A 24 30.43 10.76 -57.97
CA GLY A 24 30.04 11.94 -58.71
C GLY A 24 28.59 11.98 -59.23
N GLU A 25 27.83 10.91 -59.08
CA GLU A 25 26.43 10.82 -59.45
C GLU A 25 25.52 11.55 -58.48
N THR A 26 24.43 12.13 -58.98
CA THR A 26 23.41 12.75 -58.16
C THR A 26 22.29 11.75 -57.88
N TYR A 27 22.08 11.43 -56.62
CA TYR A 27 20.99 10.54 -56.18
C TYR A 27 19.89 11.35 -55.52
N ARG A 28 18.63 11.03 -55.83
CA ARG A 28 17.46 11.67 -55.24
C ARG A 28 16.49 10.62 -54.70
N GLU A 29 16.11 10.78 -53.43
CA GLU A 29 15.13 9.93 -52.78
C GLU A 29 13.97 10.78 -52.23
N ARG A 30 12.74 10.31 -52.47
CA ARG A 30 11.53 10.90 -51.90
C ARG A 30 10.79 9.84 -51.12
N ARG A 31 10.56 10.08 -49.82
CA ARG A 31 9.81 9.16 -48.93
C ARG A 31 8.85 9.93 -48.07
N LYS A 32 7.71 9.27 -47.70
CA LYS A 32 6.82 9.76 -46.65
C LYS A 32 7.57 9.72 -45.34
N ALA A 33 7.56 10.83 -44.59
CA ALA A 33 8.15 10.87 -43.26
C ALA A 33 7.40 9.93 -42.29
N PRO A 34 8.08 9.27 -41.37
CA PRO A 34 7.44 8.44 -40.35
C PRO A 34 6.73 9.26 -39.24
N THR A 35 6.68 10.60 -39.41
CA THR A 35 6.15 11.54 -38.39
C THR A 35 5.48 12.73 -39.07
N ASP A 36 4.45 13.29 -38.43
CA ASP A 36 3.75 14.50 -38.91
C ASP A 36 4.37 15.80 -38.37
N SER A 37 5.39 15.70 -37.46
CA SER A 37 6.13 16.85 -36.97
C SER A 37 7.22 17.25 -37.97
N ARG A 38 7.17 18.49 -38.45
CA ARG A 38 8.14 19.03 -39.45
C ARG A 38 9.59 18.99 -38.94
N SER A 39 9.81 19.27 -37.65
CA SER A 39 11.14 19.22 -37.04
C SER A 39 11.68 17.78 -36.92
N ALA A 40 10.81 16.83 -36.57
CA ALA A 40 11.17 15.42 -36.51
C ALA A 40 11.40 14.82 -37.90
N ALA A 41 10.59 15.19 -38.92
CA ALA A 41 10.78 14.80 -40.30
C ALA A 41 12.11 15.33 -40.85
N LEU A 42 12.51 16.56 -40.51
CA LEU A 42 13.79 17.11 -40.90
C LEU A 42 14.98 16.37 -40.26
N ARG A 43 14.91 16.03 -39.01
CA ARG A 43 15.94 15.21 -38.32
C ARG A 43 16.08 13.86 -39.01
N TRP A 44 14.96 13.16 -39.21
CA TRP A 44 14.95 11.87 -39.90
C TRP A 44 15.54 11.97 -41.29
N GLY A 45 15.20 13.03 -42.06
CA GLY A 45 15.75 13.26 -43.39
C GLY A 45 17.27 13.50 -43.41
N LYS A 46 17.82 14.21 -42.41
CA LYS A 46 19.27 14.41 -42.26
C LYS A 46 20.00 13.12 -41.86
N ASP A 47 19.39 12.31 -40.98
CA ASP A 47 19.98 11.03 -40.62
C ASP A 47 19.98 10.07 -41.83
N ARG A 48 18.91 10.07 -42.63
CA ARG A 48 18.83 9.33 -43.90
C ARG A 48 19.85 9.81 -44.92
N GLU A 49 20.02 11.11 -45.08
CA GLU A 49 21.05 11.72 -45.95
C GLU A 49 22.45 11.23 -45.55
N ARG A 50 22.78 11.25 -44.26
CA ARG A 50 24.07 10.77 -43.72
C ARG A 50 24.28 9.29 -44.05
N HIS A 51 23.25 8.48 -43.86
CA HIS A 51 23.28 7.04 -44.16
C HIS A 51 23.56 6.79 -45.64
N LEU A 52 22.85 7.50 -46.56
CA LEU A 52 23.03 7.37 -47.99
C LEU A 52 24.44 7.79 -48.46
N LEU A 53 25.05 8.79 -47.80
CA LEU A 53 26.42 9.23 -48.10
C LEU A 53 27.46 8.21 -47.67
N VAL A 54 27.22 7.47 -46.59
CA VAL A 54 28.17 6.48 -46.03
C VAL A 54 28.03 5.11 -46.74
N HIS A 55 26.79 4.65 -46.94
CA HIS A 55 26.51 3.28 -47.36
C HIS A 55 25.99 3.17 -48.80
N GLY A 56 25.62 4.29 -49.42
CA GLY A 56 25.08 4.32 -50.79
C GLY A 56 23.58 3.93 -50.86
N PRO A 57 22.95 4.12 -52.05
CA PRO A 57 21.51 3.89 -52.25
C PRO A 57 21.10 2.42 -52.35
N ASN A 58 22.04 1.49 -52.54
CA ASN A 58 21.77 0.06 -52.73
C ASN A 58 22.05 -0.78 -51.50
N ASP A 59 22.27 -0.14 -50.32
CA ASP A 59 22.51 -0.85 -49.10
C ASP A 59 21.22 -1.59 -48.62
N LYS A 60 21.31 -2.92 -48.71
CA LYS A 60 20.21 -3.81 -48.24
C LYS A 60 20.16 -3.98 -46.74
N SER A 61 21.10 -3.39 -45.98
CA SER A 61 21.17 -3.48 -44.53
C SER A 61 19.95 -2.85 -43.85
N GLU A 62 19.32 -1.86 -44.50
CA GLU A 62 18.09 -1.26 -43.97
C GLU A 62 16.85 -2.17 -43.92
N ARG A 63 16.88 -3.33 -44.61
CA ARG A 63 15.78 -4.29 -44.48
C ARG A 63 15.87 -5.13 -43.19
N SER A 64 17.02 -5.06 -42.51
CA SER A 64 17.25 -5.79 -41.26
C SER A 64 17.35 -4.93 -39.99
N ASP A 65 17.50 -3.58 -40.14
CA ASP A 65 17.60 -2.65 -38.99
C ASP A 65 16.29 -1.91 -38.63
N ALA A 66 15.14 -2.50 -38.88
CA ALA A 66 14.08 -2.31 -37.92
C ALA A 66 14.65 -2.91 -36.62
N PRO A 67 14.84 -2.12 -35.52
CA PRO A 67 15.27 -2.71 -34.25
C PRO A 67 14.36 -3.91 -34.03
N ALA A 68 14.95 -5.11 -33.91
CA ALA A 68 14.20 -6.34 -33.73
C ALA A 68 13.11 -6.01 -32.72
N ARG A 69 11.84 -5.97 -33.15
CA ARG A 69 10.71 -5.62 -32.28
C ARG A 69 10.90 -6.54 -31.12
N LYS A 70 11.34 -6.00 -29.97
CA LYS A 70 11.53 -6.80 -28.76
C LYS A 70 10.24 -7.60 -28.65
N GLU A 71 10.35 -8.90 -28.81
CA GLU A 71 9.19 -9.78 -28.82
C GLU A 71 8.47 -9.53 -27.50
N VAL A 72 7.25 -9.03 -27.57
CA VAL A 72 6.48 -8.70 -26.36
C VAL A 72 6.21 -10.03 -25.66
N PRO A 73 6.65 -10.20 -24.40
CA PRO A 73 6.48 -11.45 -23.70
C PRO A 73 5.01 -11.75 -23.43
N THR A 74 4.69 -13.02 -23.28
CA THR A 74 3.41 -13.47 -22.74
C THR A 74 3.29 -13.14 -21.25
N LEU A 75 2.06 -13.17 -20.71
CA LEU A 75 1.87 -12.98 -19.27
C LEU A 75 2.60 -14.06 -18.46
N ALA A 76 2.63 -15.31 -18.93
CA ALA A 76 3.32 -16.40 -18.25
C ALA A 76 4.85 -16.19 -18.18
N GLU A 77 5.45 -15.68 -19.23
CA GLU A 77 6.88 -15.35 -19.26
C GLU A 77 7.22 -14.12 -18.41
N PHE A 78 6.32 -13.17 -18.33
CA PHE A 78 6.57 -11.94 -17.58
C PHE A 78 6.25 -12.06 -16.09
N ALA A 79 5.30 -12.89 -15.68
CA ALA A 79 4.87 -13.02 -14.29
C ALA A 79 6.02 -13.34 -13.30
N PRO A 80 6.95 -14.27 -13.57
CA PRO A 80 8.11 -14.50 -12.71
C PRO A 80 9.01 -13.27 -12.58
N ARG A 81 9.31 -12.61 -13.70
CA ARG A 81 10.13 -11.39 -13.73
C ARG A 81 9.48 -10.27 -12.94
N TYR A 82 8.16 -10.09 -13.04
CA TYR A 82 7.40 -9.13 -12.24
C TYR A 82 7.44 -9.45 -10.75
N MET A 83 7.33 -10.73 -10.37
CA MET A 83 7.39 -11.12 -8.97
C MET A 83 8.76 -10.88 -8.35
N GLU A 84 9.83 -11.22 -9.03
CA GLU A 84 11.20 -11.07 -8.53
C GLU A 84 11.70 -9.65 -8.70
N GLY A 85 11.63 -9.10 -9.90
CA GLY A 85 12.21 -7.81 -10.27
C GLY A 85 11.39 -6.61 -9.79
N TYR A 86 10.08 -6.79 -9.53
CA TYR A 86 9.25 -5.70 -9.01
C TYR A 86 8.80 -5.94 -7.57
N ALA A 87 8.12 -7.07 -7.27
CA ALA A 87 7.51 -7.24 -5.96
C ALA A 87 8.56 -7.48 -4.86
N VAL A 88 9.56 -8.32 -5.12
CA VAL A 88 10.65 -8.60 -4.17
C VAL A 88 11.62 -7.43 -4.11
N ALA A 89 12.06 -6.89 -5.25
CA ALA A 89 13.00 -5.77 -5.31
C ALA A 89 12.47 -4.51 -4.61
N ASN A 90 11.16 -4.23 -4.71
CA ASN A 90 10.50 -3.14 -3.96
C ASN A 90 10.15 -3.52 -2.51
N ARG A 91 10.71 -4.59 -1.97
CA ARG A 91 10.54 -5.03 -0.58
C ARG A 91 9.07 -5.11 -0.14
N HIS A 92 8.20 -5.59 -1.04
CA HIS A 92 6.80 -5.79 -0.64
C HIS A 92 6.71 -6.77 0.52
N LYS A 93 5.78 -6.53 1.45
CA LYS A 93 5.57 -7.44 2.59
C LYS A 93 5.24 -8.86 2.11
N PRO A 94 5.71 -9.90 2.82
CA PRO A 94 5.48 -11.31 2.43
C PRO A 94 4.02 -11.63 2.13
N SER A 95 3.09 -11.06 2.91
CA SER A 95 1.65 -11.21 2.67
C SER A 95 1.18 -10.62 1.34
N THR A 96 1.78 -9.52 0.89
CA THR A 96 1.48 -8.90 -0.41
C THR A 96 2.03 -9.72 -1.56
N ILE A 97 3.25 -10.26 -1.39
CA ILE A 97 3.89 -11.15 -2.37
C ILE A 97 3.05 -12.42 -2.55
N MET A 98 2.65 -13.07 -1.45
CA MET A 98 1.79 -14.25 -1.49
C MET A 98 0.43 -13.96 -2.16
N ALA A 99 -0.23 -12.85 -1.81
CA ALA A 99 -1.49 -12.48 -2.43
C ALA A 99 -1.34 -12.25 -3.96
N LYS A 100 -0.28 -11.56 -4.39
CA LYS A 100 0.01 -11.36 -5.82
C LYS A 100 0.25 -12.70 -6.53
N ARG A 101 1.01 -13.61 -5.92
CA ARG A 101 1.23 -14.97 -6.47
C ARG A 101 -0.09 -15.71 -6.62
N GLN A 102 -0.94 -15.74 -5.58
CA GLN A 102 -2.27 -16.35 -5.66
C GLN A 102 -3.15 -15.72 -6.75
N HIS A 103 -3.12 -14.39 -6.91
CA HIS A 103 -3.86 -13.72 -7.98
C HIS A 103 -3.38 -14.14 -9.37
N LEU A 104 -2.06 -14.27 -9.54
CA LEU A 104 -1.46 -14.76 -10.79
C LEU A 104 -1.86 -16.21 -11.05
N ASP A 105 -1.57 -17.11 -10.12
CA ASP A 105 -1.70 -18.56 -10.32
C ASP A 105 -3.17 -19.00 -10.49
N HIS A 106 -4.08 -18.44 -9.71
CA HIS A 106 -5.48 -18.90 -9.70
C HIS A 106 -6.42 -18.12 -10.63
N HIS A 107 -6.05 -16.90 -11.03
CA HIS A 107 -6.98 -16.05 -11.78
C HIS A 107 -6.41 -15.50 -13.08
N LEU A 108 -5.14 -15.05 -13.11
CA LEU A 108 -4.59 -14.33 -14.25
C LEU A 108 -3.92 -15.28 -15.25
N LEU A 109 -3.05 -16.16 -14.81
CA LEU A 109 -2.37 -17.12 -15.68
C LEU A 109 -3.32 -18.10 -16.38
N PRO A 110 -4.38 -18.63 -15.75
CA PRO A 110 -5.33 -19.50 -16.44
C PRO A 110 -6.12 -18.84 -17.57
N LEU A 111 -6.19 -17.50 -17.58
CA LEU A 111 -6.93 -16.77 -18.61
C LEU A 111 -6.02 -16.06 -19.62
N PHE A 112 -4.92 -15.48 -19.14
CA PHE A 112 -4.04 -14.63 -19.93
C PHE A 112 -2.63 -15.20 -20.14
N GLY A 113 -2.30 -16.35 -19.52
CA GLY A 113 -0.93 -16.86 -19.45
C GLY A 113 -0.26 -16.99 -20.82
N SER A 114 -0.95 -17.52 -21.82
CA SER A 114 -0.45 -17.69 -23.18
C SER A 114 -0.52 -16.42 -24.05
N LYS A 115 -1.15 -15.35 -23.54
CA LYS A 115 -1.31 -14.11 -24.30
C LYS A 115 -0.14 -13.18 -24.12
N ARG A 116 0.23 -12.51 -25.19
CA ARG A 116 1.18 -11.40 -25.15
C ARG A 116 0.57 -10.25 -24.33
N LEU A 117 1.43 -9.51 -23.64
CA LEU A 117 0.98 -8.42 -22.77
C LEU A 117 0.22 -7.32 -23.53
N ASP A 118 0.59 -7.06 -24.80
CA ASP A 118 -0.02 -6.04 -25.65
C ASP A 118 -1.32 -6.51 -26.33
N GLU A 119 -1.68 -7.79 -26.25
CA GLU A 119 -2.88 -8.38 -26.86
C GLU A 119 -4.05 -8.55 -25.86
N ILE A 120 -3.86 -8.21 -24.59
CA ILE A 120 -4.93 -8.28 -23.58
C ILE A 120 -5.99 -7.23 -23.90
N THR A 121 -7.24 -7.69 -24.10
CA THR A 121 -8.36 -6.86 -24.53
C THR A 121 -9.30 -6.45 -23.38
N GLN A 122 -10.08 -5.40 -23.63
CA GLN A 122 -11.10 -4.96 -22.67
C GLN A 122 -12.20 -6.01 -22.46
N GLU A 123 -12.54 -6.77 -23.49
CA GLU A 123 -13.54 -7.85 -23.42
C GLU A 123 -13.07 -8.94 -22.46
N GLU A 124 -11.82 -9.32 -22.50
CA GLU A 124 -11.23 -10.34 -21.63
C GLU A 124 -11.18 -9.90 -20.16
N ILE A 125 -11.02 -8.60 -19.90
CA ILE A 125 -11.19 -8.05 -18.55
C ILE A 125 -12.63 -8.26 -18.07
N GLN A 126 -13.63 -8.13 -18.94
CA GLN A 126 -15.03 -8.45 -18.56
C GLN A 126 -15.23 -9.95 -18.34
N GLN A 127 -14.62 -10.80 -19.16
CA GLN A 127 -14.66 -12.26 -18.97
C GLN A 127 -14.03 -12.67 -17.63
N LEU A 128 -12.89 -12.06 -17.22
CA LEU A 128 -12.29 -12.26 -15.89
C LEU A 128 -13.28 -11.90 -14.77
N LYS A 129 -13.94 -10.73 -14.88
CA LYS A 129 -14.96 -10.31 -13.89
C LYS A 129 -16.14 -11.27 -13.86
N ALA A 130 -16.62 -11.74 -15.02
CA ALA A 130 -17.71 -12.69 -15.13
C ALA A 130 -17.37 -14.04 -14.48
N ARG A 131 -16.17 -14.57 -14.72
CA ARG A 131 -15.67 -15.80 -14.07
C ARG A 131 -15.59 -15.69 -12.54
N MET A 132 -15.38 -14.49 -12.06
CA MET A 132 -15.28 -14.20 -10.63
C MET A 132 -16.58 -13.66 -10.02
N SER A 133 -17.71 -13.67 -10.73
CA SER A 133 -18.98 -13.04 -10.31
C SER A 133 -19.49 -13.51 -8.94
N GLY A 134 -19.21 -14.76 -8.55
CA GLY A 134 -19.53 -15.30 -7.22
C GLY A 134 -18.60 -14.80 -6.07
N ARG A 135 -17.60 -13.97 -6.36
CA ARG A 135 -16.69 -13.41 -5.35
C ARG A 135 -17.09 -11.97 -5.02
N ALA A 136 -16.74 -11.55 -3.80
CA ALA A 136 -16.94 -10.15 -3.39
C ALA A 136 -16.21 -9.17 -4.34
N ALA A 137 -16.85 -8.04 -4.67
CA ALA A 137 -16.29 -7.00 -5.56
C ALA A 137 -14.89 -6.55 -5.13
N LYS A 138 -14.60 -6.48 -3.82
CA LYS A 138 -13.28 -6.17 -3.29
C LYS A 138 -12.23 -7.22 -3.67
N THR A 139 -12.58 -8.50 -3.67
CA THR A 139 -11.68 -9.60 -4.08
C THR A 139 -11.36 -9.48 -5.57
N ILE A 140 -12.37 -9.26 -6.41
CA ILE A 140 -12.19 -9.04 -7.84
C ILE A 140 -11.28 -7.83 -8.08
N ASN A 141 -11.51 -6.73 -7.37
CA ASN A 141 -10.70 -5.52 -7.48
C ASN A 141 -9.23 -5.73 -7.07
N ASN A 142 -8.94 -6.64 -6.13
CA ASN A 142 -7.57 -6.97 -5.76
C ASN A 142 -6.84 -7.70 -6.90
N VAL A 143 -7.51 -8.63 -7.59
CA VAL A 143 -6.97 -9.31 -8.77
C VAL A 143 -6.73 -8.33 -9.90
N LEU A 144 -7.72 -7.46 -10.19
CA LEU A 144 -7.61 -6.40 -11.19
C LEU A 144 -6.48 -5.41 -10.87
N ALA A 145 -6.26 -5.09 -9.59
CA ALA A 145 -5.14 -4.25 -9.17
C ALA A 145 -3.79 -4.90 -9.42
N THR A 146 -3.68 -6.22 -9.23
CA THR A 146 -2.46 -6.97 -9.54
C THR A 146 -2.17 -6.91 -11.04
N LEU A 147 -3.16 -7.18 -11.90
CA LEU A 147 -3.01 -7.09 -13.36
C LEU A 147 -2.63 -5.67 -13.80
N SER A 148 -3.35 -4.65 -13.29
CA SER A 148 -3.04 -3.25 -13.63
C SER A 148 -1.62 -2.85 -13.24
N THR A 149 -1.13 -3.29 -12.08
CA THR A 149 0.24 -3.01 -11.64
C THR A 149 1.27 -3.74 -12.50
N LEU A 150 0.99 -4.99 -12.88
CA LEU A 150 1.84 -5.79 -13.76
C LEU A 150 1.98 -5.14 -15.14
N LEU A 151 0.87 -4.73 -15.77
CA LEU A 151 0.90 -4.07 -17.07
C LEU A 151 1.62 -2.71 -17.01
N LYS A 152 1.44 -1.93 -15.94
CA LYS A 152 2.20 -0.68 -15.73
C LYS A 152 3.69 -0.94 -15.62
N CYS A 153 4.09 -1.98 -14.88
CA CYS A 153 5.49 -2.39 -14.78
C CYS A 153 6.06 -2.79 -16.16
N ALA A 154 5.28 -3.47 -16.99
CA ALA A 154 5.69 -3.81 -18.36
C ALA A 154 5.93 -2.57 -19.25
N VAL A 155 5.12 -1.52 -19.09
CA VAL A 155 5.34 -0.22 -19.75
C VAL A 155 6.59 0.46 -19.21
N GLU A 156 6.75 0.54 -17.89
CA GLU A 156 7.93 1.13 -17.23
C GLU A 156 9.24 0.44 -17.68
N TRP A 157 9.20 -0.87 -17.92
CA TRP A 157 10.34 -1.66 -18.39
C TRP A 157 10.48 -1.66 -19.92
N SER A 158 9.68 -0.86 -20.63
CA SER A 158 9.70 -0.74 -22.09
C SER A 158 9.52 -2.07 -22.84
N LEU A 159 8.73 -2.98 -22.27
CA LEU A 159 8.32 -4.24 -22.90
C LEU A 159 7.11 -4.04 -23.80
N ILE A 160 6.22 -3.12 -23.44
CA ILE A 160 5.09 -2.64 -24.23
C ILE A 160 5.14 -1.11 -24.29
N ALA A 161 4.70 -0.53 -25.39
CA ALA A 161 4.78 0.92 -25.61
C ALA A 161 3.79 1.70 -24.73
N GLU A 162 2.58 1.15 -24.54
CA GLU A 162 1.48 1.75 -23.80
C GLU A 162 0.62 0.66 -23.14
N LEU A 163 -0.27 1.06 -22.26
CA LEU A 163 -1.22 0.13 -21.64
C LEU A 163 -2.25 -0.36 -22.66
N PRO A 164 -2.36 -1.69 -22.89
CA PRO A 164 -3.30 -2.23 -23.87
C PRO A 164 -4.76 -2.02 -23.47
N VAL A 165 -5.02 -1.91 -22.17
CA VAL A 165 -6.37 -1.77 -21.62
C VAL A 165 -6.42 -0.84 -20.42
N THR A 166 -7.57 -0.21 -20.20
CA THR A 166 -7.89 0.49 -18.95
C THR A 166 -8.61 -0.44 -17.98
N VAL A 167 -7.94 -0.84 -16.90
CA VAL A 167 -8.51 -1.76 -15.92
C VAL A 167 -9.43 -1.01 -14.95
N ARG A 168 -10.73 -0.95 -15.29
CA ARG A 168 -11.76 -0.32 -14.44
C ARG A 168 -12.19 -1.28 -13.31
N ARG A 169 -12.16 -0.77 -12.08
CA ARG A 169 -12.59 -1.50 -10.87
C ARG A 169 -14.10 -1.53 -10.73
N LEU A 170 -14.61 -2.55 -10.03
CA LEU A 170 -16.01 -2.63 -9.63
C LEU A 170 -16.31 -1.66 -8.49
N ARG A 171 -17.53 -1.14 -8.45
CA ARG A 171 -18.02 -0.36 -7.30
C ARG A 171 -18.13 -1.31 -6.08
N VAL A 172 -17.49 -0.94 -5.00
CA VAL A 172 -17.60 -1.66 -3.72
C VAL A 172 -18.63 -0.92 -2.86
N PRO A 173 -19.73 -1.57 -2.45
CA PRO A 173 -20.69 -0.94 -1.55
C PRO A 173 -20.01 -0.54 -0.25
N LYS A 174 -20.41 0.60 0.31
CA LYS A 174 -20.00 0.98 1.67
C LYS A 174 -20.68 0.02 2.63
N THR A 175 -19.91 -0.79 3.34
CA THR A 175 -20.42 -1.63 4.44
C THR A 175 -20.31 -0.88 5.74
N THR A 176 -21.33 -0.96 6.58
CA THR A 176 -21.25 -0.55 7.99
C THR A 176 -20.19 -1.42 8.69
N MET A 177 -19.41 -0.80 9.56
CA MET A 177 -18.45 -1.55 10.35
C MET A 177 -19.18 -2.27 11.48
N ASP A 178 -18.96 -3.56 11.56
CA ASP A 178 -19.52 -4.39 12.61
C ASP A 178 -18.60 -4.34 13.84
N PHE A 179 -19.19 -4.14 14.99
CA PHE A 179 -18.50 -4.09 16.28
C PHE A 179 -19.43 -4.65 17.37
N PHE A 180 -18.92 -5.00 18.52
CA PHE A 180 -19.68 -5.37 19.70
C PHE A 180 -20.03 -4.10 20.48
N ASP A 181 -21.28 -3.98 20.92
CA ASP A 181 -21.66 -2.92 21.84
C ASP A 181 -20.98 -3.09 23.22
N PHE A 182 -21.28 -2.20 24.17
CA PHE A 182 -20.62 -2.23 25.47
C PHE A 182 -20.95 -3.49 26.24
N ASP A 183 -22.21 -3.91 26.25
CA ASP A 183 -22.70 -5.07 26.99
C ASP A 183 -22.20 -6.38 26.33
N GLU A 184 -22.29 -6.51 25.03
CA GLU A 184 -21.73 -7.62 24.27
C GLU A 184 -20.23 -7.79 24.53
N TYR A 185 -19.50 -6.68 24.57
CA TYR A 185 -18.06 -6.74 24.80
C TYR A 185 -17.71 -7.13 26.22
N GLU A 186 -18.40 -6.59 27.25
CA GLU A 186 -18.20 -6.99 28.64
C GLU A 186 -18.58 -8.47 28.85
N GLN A 187 -19.66 -8.94 28.25
CA GLN A 187 -20.05 -10.37 28.29
C GLN A 187 -18.92 -11.25 27.68
N LEU A 188 -18.32 -10.84 26.57
CA LEU A 188 -17.19 -11.56 25.99
C LEU A 188 -15.97 -11.56 26.93
N VAL A 189 -15.67 -10.44 27.58
CA VAL A 189 -14.56 -10.32 28.56
C VAL A 189 -14.76 -11.26 29.73
N GLU A 190 -15.98 -11.33 30.29
CA GLU A 190 -16.28 -12.24 31.41
C GLU A 190 -16.16 -13.71 30.99
N VAL A 191 -16.68 -14.09 29.85
CA VAL A 191 -16.50 -15.46 29.32
C VAL A 191 -15.02 -15.76 29.08
N ALA A 192 -14.25 -14.82 28.50
CA ALA A 192 -12.82 -15.01 28.28
C ALA A 192 -12.05 -15.20 29.59
N ARG A 193 -12.47 -14.50 30.67
CA ARG A 193 -11.91 -14.62 32.03
C ARG A 193 -12.11 -16.03 32.58
N THR A 194 -13.30 -16.61 32.42
CA THR A 194 -13.59 -17.98 32.90
C THR A 194 -12.90 -19.06 32.08
N MET A 195 -12.52 -18.78 30.85
CA MET A 195 -11.85 -19.77 29.99
C MET A 195 -10.38 -19.98 30.38
N ASN A 196 -9.55 -18.95 30.26
CA ASN A 196 -8.15 -18.92 30.72
C ASN A 196 -7.55 -17.51 30.60
N ALA A 197 -6.42 -17.28 31.31
CA ALA A 197 -5.72 -16.00 31.30
C ALA A 197 -5.24 -15.55 29.90
N GLY A 198 -4.79 -16.48 29.04
CA GLY A 198 -4.37 -16.17 27.67
C GLY A 198 -5.51 -15.67 26.78
N MET A 199 -6.72 -16.26 26.94
CA MET A 199 -7.91 -15.81 26.23
C MET A 199 -8.33 -14.41 26.67
N LEU A 200 -8.34 -14.15 28.00
CA LEU A 200 -8.63 -12.83 28.54
C LEU A 200 -7.64 -11.79 28.01
N ALA A 201 -6.34 -12.07 28.10
CA ALA A 201 -5.31 -11.18 27.57
C ALA A 201 -5.49 -10.91 26.08
N PHE A 202 -5.81 -11.93 25.29
CA PHE A 202 -6.08 -11.78 23.86
C PHE A 202 -7.26 -10.86 23.56
N VAL A 203 -8.40 -11.06 24.25
CA VAL A 203 -9.61 -10.24 24.06
C VAL A 203 -9.31 -8.78 24.43
N LEU A 204 -8.63 -8.54 25.58
CA LEU A 204 -8.30 -7.20 26.05
C LEU A 204 -7.23 -6.52 25.16
N LEU A 205 -6.20 -7.22 24.68
CA LEU A 205 -5.23 -6.66 23.73
C LEU A 205 -5.91 -6.21 22.43
N ALA A 206 -6.93 -6.93 21.98
CA ALA A 206 -7.67 -6.57 20.78
C ALA A 206 -8.71 -5.47 21.03
N GLY A 207 -9.46 -5.51 22.14
CA GLY A 207 -10.61 -4.65 22.42
C GLY A 207 -10.30 -3.45 23.31
N ASP A 208 -9.27 -3.50 24.18
CA ASP A 208 -8.87 -2.38 25.05
C ASP A 208 -7.61 -1.66 24.55
N ALA A 209 -6.72 -2.36 23.84
CA ALA A 209 -5.54 -1.73 23.22
C ALA A 209 -5.65 -1.59 21.69
N GLY A 210 -6.71 -2.08 21.08
CA GLY A 210 -6.98 -1.94 19.65
C GLY A 210 -5.93 -2.57 18.74
N MET A 211 -5.20 -3.59 19.22
CA MET A 211 -4.15 -4.24 18.45
C MET A 211 -4.71 -5.06 17.29
N ARG A 212 -3.94 -5.14 16.21
CA ARG A 212 -4.25 -6.06 15.11
C ARG A 212 -3.91 -7.50 15.50
N ALA A 213 -4.64 -8.46 14.93
CA ALA A 213 -4.41 -9.88 15.18
C ALA A 213 -2.94 -10.31 15.00
N GLY A 214 -2.26 -9.83 13.96
CA GLY A 214 -0.84 -10.12 13.74
C GLY A 214 0.09 -9.43 14.74
N GLU A 215 -0.26 -8.24 15.23
CA GLU A 215 0.48 -7.52 16.26
C GLU A 215 0.40 -8.26 17.60
N ILE A 216 -0.78 -8.79 17.94
CA ILE A 216 -0.96 -9.60 19.16
C ILE A 216 -0.13 -10.90 19.08
N ARG A 217 -0.11 -11.56 17.92
CA ARG A 217 0.69 -12.77 17.75
C ARG A 217 2.19 -12.52 17.81
N GLY A 218 2.64 -11.34 17.34
CA GLY A 218 4.06 -10.94 17.40
C GLY A 218 4.45 -10.19 18.68
N LEU A 219 3.53 -10.01 19.64
CA LEU A 219 3.81 -9.28 20.88
C LEU A 219 4.75 -10.08 21.78
N GLN A 220 5.80 -9.41 22.24
CA GLN A 220 6.79 -9.96 23.16
C GLN A 220 6.77 -9.19 24.49
N TRP A 221 7.25 -9.83 25.56
CA TRP A 221 7.25 -9.23 26.89
C TRP A 221 8.15 -8.01 27.02
N ASP A 222 9.23 -7.92 26.24
CA ASP A 222 10.12 -6.76 26.20
C ASP A 222 9.44 -5.47 25.68
N SER A 223 8.33 -5.61 25.00
CA SER A 223 7.52 -4.49 24.49
C SER A 223 6.48 -3.97 25.49
N ILE A 224 6.44 -4.52 26.71
CA ILE A 224 5.47 -4.18 27.75
C ILE A 224 6.15 -3.67 29.00
N ASP A 225 5.83 -2.44 29.40
CA ASP A 225 6.18 -1.85 30.68
C ASP A 225 4.92 -1.85 31.59
N LEU A 226 4.85 -2.83 32.50
CA LEU A 226 3.71 -2.98 33.38
C LEU A 226 3.70 -1.94 34.55
N GLU A 227 4.85 -1.36 34.88
CA GLU A 227 4.94 -0.33 35.93
C GLU A 227 4.39 1.00 35.42
N ARG A 228 4.84 1.39 34.20
CA ARG A 228 4.33 2.59 33.53
C ARG A 228 3.00 2.36 32.81
N ARG A 229 2.54 1.12 32.75
CA ARG A 229 1.34 0.68 32.01
C ARG A 229 1.38 1.12 30.54
N MET A 230 2.48 0.82 29.87
CA MET A 230 2.70 1.16 28.47
C MET A 230 3.03 -0.09 27.67
N LEU A 231 2.52 -0.15 26.44
CA LEU A 231 2.78 -1.21 25.48
C LEU A 231 3.26 -0.60 24.16
N THR A 232 4.39 -1.06 23.65
CA THR A 232 4.93 -0.63 22.36
C THR A 232 4.65 -1.67 21.29
N VAL A 233 3.93 -1.28 20.23
CA VAL A 233 3.64 -2.14 19.08
C VAL A 233 4.70 -1.90 18.02
N GLU A 234 5.68 -2.76 17.93
CA GLU A 234 6.82 -2.68 17.01
C GLU A 234 7.00 -3.95 16.15
N ARG A 235 6.29 -5.02 16.50
CA ARG A 235 6.35 -6.32 15.82
C ARG A 235 4.96 -6.78 15.40
N ALA A 236 4.92 -7.58 14.34
CA ALA A 236 3.74 -8.30 13.90
C ALA A 236 4.16 -9.67 13.37
N GLU A 237 3.36 -10.69 13.62
CA GLU A 237 3.59 -12.02 13.07
C GLU A 237 2.73 -12.26 11.82
N TRP A 238 3.33 -12.87 10.81
CA TRP A 238 2.65 -13.35 9.63
C TRP A 238 3.24 -14.70 9.17
N CYS A 239 2.44 -15.77 9.20
CA CYS A 239 2.83 -17.13 8.80
C CYS A 239 4.16 -17.61 9.43
N GLY A 240 4.33 -17.40 10.73
CA GLY A 240 5.53 -17.79 11.48
C GLY A 240 6.70 -16.81 11.37
N GLN A 241 6.58 -15.76 10.58
CA GLN A 241 7.63 -14.74 10.42
C GLN A 241 7.29 -13.49 11.23
N ILE A 242 8.24 -13.01 12.02
CA ILE A 242 8.14 -11.73 12.71
C ILE A 242 8.52 -10.63 11.71
N THR A 243 7.63 -9.67 11.57
CA THR A 243 7.76 -8.52 10.65
C THR A 243 7.45 -7.22 11.40
N THR A 244 7.75 -6.10 10.79
CA THR A 244 7.27 -4.80 11.28
C THR A 244 5.74 -4.66 11.12
N PRO A 245 5.07 -3.83 11.94
CA PRO A 245 3.65 -3.54 11.77
C PRO A 245 3.32 -2.98 10.38
N LYS A 246 2.05 -2.98 10.02
CA LYS A 246 1.61 -2.44 8.74
C LYS A 246 2.00 -0.95 8.62
N HIS A 247 2.65 -0.56 7.52
CA HIS A 247 3.21 0.77 7.24
C HIS A 247 4.38 1.17 8.16
N ASP A 248 5.06 0.21 8.79
CA ASP A 248 6.22 0.38 9.65
C ASP A 248 6.01 1.39 10.80
N LYS A 249 4.74 1.55 11.22
CA LYS A 249 4.36 2.49 12.28
C LYS A 249 4.48 1.82 13.64
N ILE A 250 5.56 2.17 14.35
CA ILE A 250 5.70 1.89 15.77
C ILE A 250 4.79 2.85 16.54
N ARG A 251 4.11 2.36 17.57
CA ARG A 251 3.27 3.16 18.44
C ARG A 251 3.27 2.63 19.85
N THR A 252 3.13 3.51 20.81
CA THR A 252 2.98 3.18 22.22
C THR A 252 1.53 3.41 22.65
N ILE A 253 0.97 2.48 23.39
CA ILE A 253 -0.43 2.44 23.84
C ILE A 253 -0.44 2.38 25.35
N PRO A 254 -1.11 3.32 26.05
CA PRO A 254 -1.39 3.19 27.48
C PRO A 254 -2.31 1.98 27.73
N LEU A 255 -2.00 1.18 28.74
CA LEU A 255 -2.81 0.04 29.12
C LEU A 255 -3.96 0.46 30.04
N THR A 256 -5.16 -0.06 29.78
CA THR A 256 -6.25 0.00 30.78
C THR A 256 -5.85 -0.78 32.03
N GLN A 257 -6.41 -0.43 33.19
CA GLN A 257 -6.10 -1.12 34.43
C GLN A 257 -6.35 -2.62 34.29
N ARG A 258 -7.52 -3.02 33.79
CA ARG A 258 -7.90 -4.44 33.64
C ARG A 258 -6.98 -5.20 32.66
N LEU A 259 -6.46 -4.56 31.62
CA LEU A 259 -5.47 -5.18 30.72
C LEU A 259 -4.13 -5.36 31.42
N ALA A 260 -3.66 -4.34 32.14
CA ALA A 260 -2.43 -4.45 32.93
C ALA A 260 -2.52 -5.58 33.98
N ASP A 261 -3.65 -5.71 34.67
CA ASP A 261 -3.89 -6.77 35.67
C ASP A 261 -3.95 -8.15 35.00
N ALA A 262 -4.62 -8.28 33.87
CA ALA A 262 -4.65 -9.52 33.11
C ALA A 262 -3.26 -9.95 32.65
N LEU A 263 -2.40 -9.01 32.26
CA LEU A 263 -1.02 -9.29 31.85
C LEU A 263 -0.10 -9.65 33.02
N ARG A 264 -0.35 -9.10 34.26
CA ARG A 264 0.43 -9.42 35.44
C ARG A 264 0.21 -10.88 35.92
N VAL A 265 -1.02 -11.38 35.78
CA VAL A 265 -1.35 -12.76 36.17
C VAL A 265 -1.10 -13.78 35.07
N LEU A 266 -0.73 -13.32 33.88
CA LEU A 266 -0.43 -14.22 32.77
C LEU A 266 0.93 -14.88 32.98
N GLU A 267 0.95 -16.20 33.06
CA GLU A 267 2.20 -16.96 33.15
C GLU A 267 3.09 -16.72 31.94
N ARG A 268 4.33 -16.35 32.21
CA ARG A 268 5.34 -16.22 31.16
C ARG A 268 5.80 -17.60 30.72
N GLY A 269 5.52 -17.93 29.48
CA GLY A 269 6.05 -19.14 28.85
C GLY A 269 7.56 -19.09 28.65
N PRO A 270 8.16 -20.19 28.22
CA PRO A 270 9.62 -20.31 28.05
C PRO A 270 10.17 -19.49 26.86
N GLY A 271 9.31 -18.81 26.10
CA GLY A 271 9.71 -17.95 24.97
C GLY A 271 9.41 -16.47 25.20
N PRO A 272 9.74 -15.60 24.24
CA PRO A 272 9.55 -14.16 24.41
C PRO A 272 8.09 -13.71 24.23
N PHE A 273 7.21 -14.54 23.66
CA PHE A 273 5.86 -14.16 23.28
C PHE A 273 4.91 -14.06 24.47
N VAL A 274 4.07 -13.02 24.47
CA VAL A 274 3.05 -12.81 25.51
C VAL A 274 1.93 -13.86 25.40
N ILE A 275 1.49 -14.15 24.17
CA ILE A 275 0.51 -15.21 23.90
C ILE A 275 1.14 -16.24 22.98
N TYR A 276 1.17 -17.48 23.42
CA TYR A 276 1.81 -18.57 22.70
C TYR A 276 0.97 -19.84 22.74
N THR A 277 1.29 -20.79 21.89
CA THR A 277 0.80 -22.17 21.92
C THR A 277 1.95 -23.14 22.11
N GLN A 278 1.71 -24.15 22.93
CA GLN A 278 2.63 -25.27 23.12
C GLN A 278 1.87 -26.59 22.90
N ARG A 279 2.34 -27.42 22.01
CA ARG A 279 1.77 -28.75 21.75
C ARG A 279 2.54 -29.82 22.56
N GLY A 280 2.16 -29.95 23.82
CA GLY A 280 2.86 -30.87 24.74
C GLY A 280 3.97 -30.16 25.53
N ARG A 281 4.37 -30.78 26.67
CA ARG A 281 5.34 -30.18 27.61
C ARG A 281 6.74 -29.99 26.99
N ASP A 282 7.14 -30.86 26.10
CA ASP A 282 8.50 -30.89 25.52
C ASP A 282 8.60 -30.17 24.17
N SER A 283 7.53 -29.57 23.66
CA SER A 283 7.56 -28.84 22.42
C SER A 283 7.92 -27.37 22.65
N GLU A 284 8.71 -26.80 21.74
CA GLU A 284 9.02 -25.37 21.79
C GLU A 284 7.74 -24.52 21.68
N PRO A 285 7.61 -23.46 22.50
CA PRO A 285 6.51 -22.53 22.42
C PRO A 285 6.57 -21.78 21.09
N ARG A 286 5.43 -21.71 20.42
CA ARG A 286 5.29 -21.01 19.13
C ARG A 286 4.27 -19.89 19.25
N THR A 287 4.40 -18.90 18.41
CA THR A 287 3.35 -17.88 18.25
C THR A 287 2.02 -18.55 17.93
N LEU A 288 0.92 -17.96 18.41
CA LEU A 288 -0.42 -18.38 18.00
C LEU A 288 -0.54 -18.35 16.46
N THR A 289 -1.01 -19.44 15.85
CA THR A 289 -1.35 -19.38 14.43
C THR A 289 -2.62 -18.55 14.20
N ARG A 290 -2.82 -18.07 12.99
CA ARG A 290 -4.02 -17.32 12.61
C ARG A 290 -5.29 -18.15 12.84
N GLU A 291 -5.23 -19.44 12.55
CA GLU A 291 -6.33 -20.40 12.69
C GLU A 291 -6.65 -20.65 14.17
N CYS A 292 -5.64 -20.86 15.00
CA CYS A 292 -5.80 -20.98 16.44
C CYS A 292 -6.44 -19.73 17.05
N GLN A 293 -5.95 -18.54 16.69
CA GLN A 293 -6.48 -17.26 17.16
C GLN A 293 -7.96 -17.09 16.79
N ARG A 294 -8.34 -17.45 15.55
CA ARG A 294 -9.73 -17.44 15.12
C ARG A 294 -10.58 -18.44 15.87
N SER A 295 -10.10 -19.67 15.99
CA SER A 295 -10.79 -20.74 16.72
C SER A 295 -11.02 -20.37 18.21
N TRP A 296 -10.02 -19.78 18.84
CA TRP A 296 -10.12 -19.28 20.20
C TRP A 296 -11.26 -18.25 20.32
N LEU A 297 -11.23 -17.22 19.49
CA LEU A 297 -12.25 -16.18 19.53
C LEU A 297 -13.65 -16.74 19.22
N CYS A 298 -13.81 -17.58 18.20
CA CYS A 298 -15.11 -18.18 17.88
C CYS A 298 -15.65 -19.02 19.03
N ARG A 299 -14.79 -19.73 19.77
CA ARG A 299 -15.17 -20.48 20.96
C ARG A 299 -15.69 -19.55 22.07
N ALA A 300 -14.96 -18.48 22.36
CA ALA A 300 -15.37 -17.50 23.36
C ALA A 300 -16.68 -16.81 22.97
N LEU A 301 -16.86 -16.42 21.73
CA LEU A 301 -18.09 -15.81 21.23
C LEU A 301 -19.28 -16.75 21.32
N ARG A 302 -19.12 -18.03 20.96
CA ARG A 302 -20.19 -19.04 21.13
C ARG A 302 -20.58 -19.24 22.58
N SER A 303 -19.57 -19.33 23.47
CA SER A 303 -19.83 -19.47 24.92
C SER A 303 -20.49 -18.22 25.51
N ALA A 304 -20.25 -17.05 24.95
CA ALA A 304 -20.91 -15.79 25.27
C ALA A 304 -22.28 -15.62 24.62
N GLY A 305 -22.77 -16.56 23.79
CA GLY A 305 -24.02 -16.39 23.05
C GLY A 305 -23.98 -15.28 22.00
N LEU A 306 -22.78 -14.85 21.59
CA LEU A 306 -22.59 -13.77 20.65
C LEU A 306 -22.35 -14.27 19.22
N ARG A 307 -22.64 -13.39 18.24
CA ARG A 307 -22.39 -13.69 16.83
C ARG A 307 -20.90 -13.93 16.56
N GLU A 308 -20.59 -14.99 15.79
CA GLU A 308 -19.21 -15.31 15.45
C GLU A 308 -18.62 -14.26 14.48
N LYS A 309 -17.54 -13.64 14.87
CA LYS A 309 -16.78 -12.63 14.13
C LYS A 309 -15.29 -12.88 14.17
N GLY A 310 -14.57 -12.29 13.23
CA GLY A 310 -13.12 -12.40 13.21
C GLY A 310 -12.44 -11.44 14.20
N PRO A 311 -11.15 -11.66 14.52
CA PRO A 311 -10.41 -10.86 15.51
C PRO A 311 -10.38 -9.35 15.20
N HIS A 312 -10.58 -8.97 13.96
CA HIS A 312 -10.57 -7.54 13.58
C HIS A 312 -11.79 -6.78 14.09
N THR A 313 -12.90 -7.48 14.37
CA THR A 313 -14.11 -6.90 14.98
C THR A 313 -13.82 -6.35 16.38
N LEU A 314 -12.97 -7.00 17.18
CA LEU A 314 -12.57 -6.46 18.50
C LEU A 314 -11.85 -5.12 18.40
N ARG A 315 -11.00 -4.96 17.40
CA ARG A 315 -10.37 -3.67 17.13
C ARG A 315 -11.37 -2.62 16.61
N HIS A 316 -12.38 -3.03 15.84
CA HIS A 316 -13.49 -2.14 15.48
C HIS A 316 -14.25 -1.71 16.74
N THR A 317 -14.51 -2.64 17.67
CA THR A 317 -15.10 -2.38 18.99
C THR A 317 -14.29 -1.32 19.76
N PHE A 318 -12.97 -1.48 19.87
CA PHE A 318 -12.09 -0.48 20.48
C PHE A 318 -12.29 0.93 19.89
N CYS A 319 -12.21 1.04 18.56
CA CYS A 319 -12.36 2.33 17.90
C CYS A 319 -13.77 2.91 18.07
N SER A 320 -14.81 2.07 17.99
CA SER A 320 -16.21 2.46 18.15
C SER A 320 -16.51 2.91 19.58
N HIS A 321 -16.04 2.17 20.59
CA HIS A 321 -16.22 2.54 21.99
C HIS A 321 -15.53 3.86 22.34
N LEU A 322 -14.32 4.08 21.85
CA LEU A 322 -13.64 5.37 22.02
C LEU A 322 -14.39 6.51 21.34
N ALA A 323 -14.86 6.29 20.09
CA ALA A 323 -15.64 7.28 19.37
C ALA A 323 -16.96 7.63 20.09
N THR A 324 -17.70 6.62 20.53
CA THR A 324 -18.96 6.79 21.28
C THR A 324 -18.74 7.57 22.59
N ARG A 325 -17.58 7.37 23.24
CA ARG A 325 -17.18 8.10 24.46
C ARG A 325 -16.59 9.50 24.17
N GLY A 326 -16.61 9.96 22.92
CA GLY A 326 -16.20 11.32 22.55
C GLY A 326 -14.68 11.50 22.38
N ALA A 327 -13.89 10.41 22.30
CA ALA A 327 -12.46 10.55 22.06
C ALA A 327 -12.17 11.22 20.70
N PRO A 328 -11.22 12.18 20.65
CA PRO A 328 -10.86 12.84 19.40
C PRO A 328 -10.38 11.84 18.34
N ALA A 329 -10.77 12.04 17.06
CA ALA A 329 -10.40 11.15 15.96
C ALA A 329 -8.88 10.98 15.83
N SER A 330 -8.09 12.03 16.10
CA SER A 330 -6.62 12.00 16.11
C SER A 330 -6.05 11.08 17.20
N ALA A 331 -6.66 11.04 18.37
CA ALA A 331 -6.27 10.14 19.46
C ALA A 331 -6.57 8.68 19.10
N ILE A 332 -7.79 8.40 18.58
CA ILE A 332 -8.16 7.06 18.09
C ILE A 332 -7.22 6.62 16.96
N GLN A 333 -6.90 7.51 16.02
CA GLN A 333 -5.97 7.24 14.93
C GLN A 333 -4.59 6.80 15.45
N ARG A 334 -4.04 7.54 16.41
CA ARG A 334 -2.72 7.26 17.00
C ARG A 334 -2.72 5.94 17.75
N LEU A 335 -3.67 5.71 18.64
CA LEU A 335 -3.79 4.49 19.43
C LEU A 335 -3.99 3.26 18.54
N ALA A 336 -4.92 3.33 17.61
CA ALA A 336 -5.16 2.25 16.65
C ALA A 336 -4.02 2.10 15.62
N GLY A 337 -3.21 3.12 15.35
CA GLY A 337 -2.18 3.11 14.30
C GLY A 337 -2.81 3.04 12.90
N HIS A 338 -3.82 3.88 12.63
CA HIS A 338 -4.36 4.03 11.28
C HIS A 338 -3.43 4.88 10.43
N SER A 339 -3.23 4.48 9.19
CA SER A 339 -2.36 5.21 8.25
C SER A 339 -2.95 6.54 7.79
N SER A 340 -4.27 6.68 7.82
CA SER A 340 -5.01 7.86 7.40
C SER A 340 -6.15 8.15 8.38
N LEU A 341 -6.45 9.42 8.61
CA LEU A 341 -7.58 9.88 9.41
C LEU A 341 -8.92 9.41 8.83
N VAL A 342 -9.03 9.33 7.50
CA VAL A 342 -10.22 8.83 6.78
C VAL A 342 -10.67 7.44 7.27
N VAL A 343 -9.72 6.59 7.72
CA VAL A 343 -10.07 5.29 8.31
C VAL A 343 -10.74 5.47 9.66
N THR A 344 -10.33 6.45 10.45
CA THR A 344 -10.86 6.73 11.78
C THR A 344 -12.19 7.48 11.71
N GLU A 345 -12.35 8.37 10.75
CA GLU A 345 -13.60 9.12 10.52
C GLU A 345 -14.82 8.21 10.34
N ARG A 346 -14.59 6.98 9.88
CA ARG A 346 -15.64 5.96 9.74
C ARG A 346 -16.30 5.57 11.07
N TYR A 347 -15.70 5.88 12.22
CA TYR A 347 -16.25 5.62 13.55
C TYR A 347 -16.89 6.86 14.16
N MET A 348 -16.57 8.06 13.65
CA MET A 348 -16.97 9.32 14.30
C MET A 348 -18.47 9.60 14.23
N HIS A 349 -19.20 8.96 13.30
CA HIS A 349 -20.66 9.04 13.27
C HIS A 349 -21.34 8.37 14.48
N LEU A 350 -20.60 7.58 15.27
CA LEU A 350 -21.10 6.94 16.48
C LEU A 350 -21.07 7.85 17.70
N SER A 351 -20.62 9.10 17.57
CA SER A 351 -20.58 10.11 18.64
C SER A 351 -21.58 11.23 18.38
N PRO A 352 -22.90 11.03 18.62
CA PRO A 352 -23.91 12.08 18.37
C PRO A 352 -23.68 13.34 19.20
N ALA A 353 -23.18 13.16 20.43
CA ALA A 353 -22.89 14.25 21.38
C ALA A 353 -21.57 15.01 21.08
N ALA A 354 -20.78 14.58 20.09
CA ALA A 354 -19.47 15.21 19.84
C ALA A 354 -19.58 16.66 19.40
N LEU A 355 -20.58 16.99 18.59
CA LEU A 355 -20.82 18.37 18.15
C LEU A 355 -21.31 19.25 19.30
N GLU A 356 -22.25 18.75 20.11
CA GLU A 356 -22.74 19.45 21.29
C GLU A 356 -21.65 19.65 22.35
N SER A 357 -20.87 18.60 22.62
CA SER A 357 -19.73 18.69 23.53
C SER A 357 -18.65 19.65 23.02
N ALA A 358 -18.40 19.67 21.71
CA ALA A 358 -17.43 20.60 21.11
C ALA A 358 -17.86 22.05 21.25
N ILE A 359 -19.15 22.38 21.03
CA ILE A 359 -19.61 23.75 21.16
C ILE A 359 -19.60 24.20 22.63
N ARG A 360 -19.90 23.31 23.57
CA ARG A 360 -19.84 23.62 25.02
C ARG A 360 -18.41 23.94 25.51
N LEU A 361 -17.37 23.53 24.80
CA LEU A 361 -16.01 23.96 25.12
C LEU A 361 -15.78 25.45 24.97
N LEU A 362 -16.58 26.13 24.16
CA LEU A 362 -16.53 27.58 24.02
C LEU A 362 -17.22 28.31 25.20
N GLU A 363 -18.10 27.64 25.93
CA GLU A 363 -18.79 28.15 27.13
C GLU A 363 -17.92 28.01 28.39
N ALA A 364 -16.89 27.16 28.33
CA ALA A 364 -15.95 26.96 29.44
C ALA A 364 -15.08 28.24 29.60
N PRO A 365 -14.75 28.66 30.84
CA PRO A 365 -13.83 29.76 31.07
C PRO A 365 -12.49 29.49 30.38
N ALA A 366 -11.91 30.52 29.77
CA ALA A 366 -10.65 30.37 29.07
C ALA A 366 -9.57 29.80 29.97
N PRO A 367 -8.80 28.79 29.51
CA PRO A 367 -7.70 28.24 30.29
C PRO A 367 -6.72 29.37 30.62
N ASN A 368 -6.32 29.44 31.89
CA ASN A 368 -5.43 30.45 32.39
C ASN A 368 -4.01 30.25 31.83
N TYR A 369 -3.69 30.88 30.70
CA TYR A 369 -2.37 30.89 30.07
C TYR A 369 -1.36 31.83 30.71
N ALA A 370 -1.65 32.33 31.95
CA ALA A 370 -0.80 33.31 32.63
C ALA A 370 0.65 32.82 32.90
N GLY A 371 0.89 31.52 32.85
CA GLY A 371 2.24 30.97 33.03
C GLY A 371 3.13 30.89 31.77
N ALA A 372 2.55 30.91 30.58
CA ALA A 372 3.33 30.68 29.34
C ALA A 372 3.80 31.99 28.64
N ARG A 373 3.36 33.14 29.08
CA ARG A 373 3.82 34.45 28.54
C ARG A 373 5.02 35.05 29.26
N SER A 374 5.35 34.59 30.46
CA SER A 374 6.47 35.14 31.24
C SER A 374 7.86 34.68 30.76
N GLU A 375 7.97 33.62 29.98
CA GLU A 375 9.26 33.14 29.51
C GLU A 375 9.70 33.68 28.13
N ARG A 376 8.85 34.46 27.43
CA ARG A 376 9.18 35.06 26.11
C ARG A 376 9.49 36.56 26.11
N SER A 377 9.46 37.22 27.27
CA SER A 377 9.75 38.67 27.37
C SER A 377 11.12 38.97 28.02
N GLY A 378 11.95 37.99 28.27
CA GLY A 378 13.30 38.18 28.75
C GLY A 378 14.33 37.96 27.65
N GLY A 379 14.70 39.02 26.92
CA GLY A 379 15.85 38.93 26.05
C GLY A 379 15.75 39.63 24.69
N LEU A 380 15.51 40.93 24.68
CA LEU A 380 15.96 41.81 23.60
C LEU A 380 16.38 43.12 24.22
N ALA A 381 17.64 43.12 24.75
CA ALA A 381 18.35 44.35 24.99
C ALA A 381 18.84 44.87 23.65
N VAL A 382 18.30 46.04 23.30
CA VAL A 382 18.76 46.89 22.22
C VAL A 382 20.14 47.41 22.61
N GLY A 383 21.18 47.01 21.92
CA GLY A 383 22.50 47.61 21.90
C GLY A 383 22.71 48.22 20.53
N GLY A 384 22.61 49.56 20.49
CA GLY A 384 22.87 50.34 19.30
C GLY A 384 24.35 50.47 19.01
N ASP A 385 24.60 50.93 17.80
CA ASP A 385 25.84 51.55 17.26
C ASP A 385 27.15 50.70 17.20
N MET A 386 27.56 50.38 15.99
CA MET A 386 28.68 51.04 15.33
C MET A 386 28.75 50.64 13.85
N LEU A 387 28.54 51.65 13.02
CA LEU A 387 29.10 51.77 11.67
C LEU A 387 30.64 51.74 11.79
N GLU A 388 31.36 50.98 10.99
CA GLU A 388 32.50 51.42 10.17
C GLU A 388 33.14 50.27 9.42
N THR A 389 33.09 50.43 8.10
CA THR A 389 34.15 50.25 7.08
C THR A 389 35.19 49.12 7.21
N MET A 390 35.34 48.32 6.18
CA MET A 390 36.45 48.27 5.21
C MET A 390 36.41 46.97 4.43
N HIS A 391 36.24 47.07 3.15
CA HIS A 391 37.11 46.81 2.01
C HIS A 391 38.05 45.58 2.05
N ALA A 392 37.92 44.85 0.93
CA ALA A 392 38.91 44.24 0.08
C ALA A 392 39.51 42.88 0.46
N GLY A 393 39.43 41.98 -0.53
CA GLY A 393 40.57 41.13 -0.80
C GLY A 393 40.32 39.65 -1.00
N ARG A 394 40.14 39.35 -2.28
CA ARG A 394 40.44 38.11 -3.04
C ARG A 394 39.32 37.07 -3.15
#